data_6511d91ef0baf502f830c33e39d2a9a3
#
_entry.id   6511d91ef0baf502f830c33e39d2a9a3
#
_cell.length_a   1.000
_cell.length_b   1.000
_cell.length_c   1.000
_cell.angle_alpha   90.00
_cell.angle_beta   90.00
_cell.angle_gamma   90.00
#
_symmetry.space_group_name_H-M   'P 1'
#
loop_
_entity.id
_entity.type
_entity.pdbx_description
1 polymer ?
#
loop_
_entity_poly.entity_id
_entity_poly.type
_entity_poly.pdbx_seq_one_letter_code
_entity_poly.pdbx_strand_id
1 'polypeptide(L)'
;MNNTMPKLSERILAALTYFTMGTVGIVWLIVTTVRGNMPSRFGLYHIMQAIFVGLCYVIVNWIFWTIMDLLAYIPFLNKILRQLIYLFNSPLVFGYSIMQCLIYGVLIYLIVFSFMGLYAYLPFFSDIIKAHFKG
;
A
#
# COMPACT_ATOMS: atom_id res chain seq x y z
N MET A 1 11.09 -26.93 -6.60
CA MET A 1 10.75 -25.49 -6.74
C MET A 1 11.90 -24.83 -7.47
N ASN A 2 11.71 -24.41 -8.72
CA ASN A 2 12.76 -23.71 -9.45
C ASN A 2 12.94 -22.31 -8.82
N ASN A 3 14.03 -22.16 -8.06
CA ASN A 3 14.47 -20.90 -7.47
C ASN A 3 15.06 -19.97 -8.54
N THR A 4 14.39 -19.77 -9.68
CA THR A 4 14.81 -18.77 -10.63
C THR A 4 14.35 -17.40 -10.09
N MET A 5 15.33 -16.54 -9.82
CA MET A 5 15.01 -15.14 -9.43
C MET A 5 14.06 -14.52 -10.48
N PRO A 6 13.06 -13.75 -10.04
CA PRO A 6 12.14 -13.08 -10.95
C PRO A 6 12.92 -12.15 -11.90
N LYS A 7 12.44 -12.03 -13.12
CA LYS A 7 13.08 -11.20 -14.15
C LYS A 7 13.19 -9.76 -13.67
N LEU A 8 14.26 -9.06 -14.06
CA LEU A 8 14.49 -7.68 -13.66
C LEU A 8 13.30 -6.78 -14.03
N SER A 9 12.67 -7.00 -15.19
CA SER A 9 11.48 -6.27 -15.62
C SER A 9 10.29 -6.45 -14.66
N GLU A 10 10.08 -7.65 -14.13
CA GLU A 10 9.00 -7.92 -13.17
C GLU A 10 9.28 -7.26 -11.81
N ARG A 11 10.53 -7.20 -11.38
CA ARG A 11 10.96 -6.53 -10.15
C ARG A 11 10.75 -5.02 -10.24
N ILE A 12 11.10 -4.41 -11.39
CA ILE A 12 10.87 -2.98 -11.65
C ILE A 12 9.36 -2.69 -11.69
N LEU A 13 8.58 -3.50 -12.41
CA LEU A 13 7.13 -3.32 -12.48
C LEU A 13 6.46 -3.47 -11.10
N ALA A 14 6.91 -4.43 -10.30
CA ALA A 14 6.43 -4.59 -8.94
C ALA A 14 6.75 -3.37 -8.06
N ALA A 15 7.96 -2.82 -8.16
CA ALA A 15 8.34 -1.59 -7.45
C ALA A 15 7.50 -0.38 -7.88
N LEU A 16 7.27 -0.20 -9.19
CA LEU A 16 6.40 0.85 -9.73
C LEU A 16 4.95 0.68 -9.26
N THR A 17 4.50 -0.56 -9.10
CA THR A 17 3.16 -0.85 -8.58
C THR A 17 2.98 -0.31 -7.16
N TYR A 18 3.98 -0.45 -6.29
CA TYR A 18 3.93 0.16 -4.96
C TYR A 18 4.04 1.69 -5.00
N PHE A 19 4.92 2.22 -5.84
CA PHE A 19 5.08 3.65 -5.98
C PHE A 19 3.78 4.34 -6.39
N THR A 20 2.95 3.66 -7.20
CA THR A 20 1.65 4.16 -7.67
C THR A 20 0.45 3.62 -6.87
N MET A 21 0.67 3.05 -5.69
CA MET A 21 -0.37 2.45 -4.83
C MET A 21 -1.28 1.48 -5.58
N GLY A 22 -0.73 0.67 -6.48
CA GLY A 22 -1.44 -0.37 -7.21
C GLY A 22 -1.91 0.00 -8.61
N THR A 23 -1.93 1.28 -9.01
CA THR A 23 -2.47 1.72 -10.31
C THR A 23 -1.73 1.09 -11.48
N VAL A 24 -0.40 1.15 -11.47
CA VAL A 24 0.44 0.50 -12.50
C VAL A 24 0.25 -1.02 -12.49
N GLY A 25 0.07 -1.61 -11.32
CA GLY A 25 -0.20 -3.04 -11.18
C GLY A 25 -1.51 -3.47 -11.84
N ILE A 26 -2.57 -2.69 -11.68
CA ILE A 26 -3.86 -2.94 -12.33
C ILE A 26 -3.71 -2.85 -13.85
N VAL A 27 -3.05 -1.81 -14.35
CA VAL A 27 -2.80 -1.65 -15.80
C VAL A 27 -1.97 -2.83 -16.32
N TRP A 28 -0.93 -3.23 -15.60
CA TRP A 28 -0.11 -4.40 -15.96
C TRP A 28 -0.94 -5.67 -16.00
N LEU A 29 -1.80 -5.90 -15.02
CA LEU A 29 -2.70 -7.05 -14.97
C LEU A 29 -3.63 -7.06 -16.19
N ILE A 30 -4.28 -5.94 -16.51
CA ILE A 30 -5.18 -5.81 -17.66
C ILE A 30 -4.43 -6.10 -18.96
N VAL A 31 -3.28 -5.46 -19.18
CA VAL A 31 -2.51 -5.63 -20.42
C VAL A 31 -2.05 -7.08 -20.61
N THR A 32 -1.58 -7.73 -19.55
CA THR A 32 -1.14 -9.14 -19.65
C THR A 32 -2.29 -10.08 -19.88
N THR A 33 -3.45 -9.84 -19.25
CA THR A 33 -4.67 -10.66 -19.46
C THR A 33 -5.20 -10.52 -20.89
N VAL A 34 -5.25 -9.30 -21.41
CA VAL A 34 -5.69 -9.05 -22.82
C VAL A 34 -4.75 -9.72 -23.82
N ARG A 35 -3.45 -9.80 -23.51
CA ARG A 35 -2.46 -10.52 -24.35
C ARG A 35 -2.48 -12.05 -24.17
N GLY A 36 -3.41 -12.59 -23.40
CA GLY A 36 -3.50 -14.01 -23.11
C GLY A 36 -2.39 -14.56 -22.22
N ASN A 37 -1.61 -13.69 -21.58
CA ASN A 37 -0.56 -14.05 -20.66
C ASN A 37 -0.97 -13.65 -19.23
N MET A 38 -0.65 -14.50 -18.25
CA MET A 38 -0.81 -14.13 -16.85
C MET A 38 0.53 -13.62 -16.29
N PRO A 39 0.53 -12.61 -15.41
CA PRO A 39 1.72 -12.23 -14.68
C PRO A 39 2.27 -13.44 -13.89
N SER A 40 3.56 -13.43 -13.62
CA SER A 40 4.17 -14.45 -12.76
C SER A 40 3.55 -14.40 -11.35
N ARG A 41 3.70 -15.50 -10.59
CA ARG A 41 3.24 -15.53 -9.18
C ARG A 41 3.85 -14.39 -8.37
N PHE A 42 5.10 -14.03 -8.65
CA PHE A 42 5.76 -12.89 -8.04
C PHE A 42 5.05 -11.58 -8.37
N GLY A 43 4.78 -11.33 -9.66
CA GLY A 43 4.06 -10.12 -10.10
C GLY A 43 2.67 -10.02 -9.49
N LEU A 44 1.88 -11.09 -9.55
CA LEU A 44 0.54 -11.14 -8.95
C LEU A 44 0.55 -10.86 -7.45
N TYR A 45 1.48 -11.44 -6.71
CA TYR A 45 1.62 -11.20 -5.28
C TYR A 45 1.81 -9.72 -4.97
N HIS A 46 2.76 -9.07 -5.66
CA HIS A 46 3.06 -7.65 -5.43
C HIS A 46 1.93 -6.72 -5.91
N ILE A 47 1.24 -7.06 -7.01
CA ILE A 47 0.07 -6.31 -7.47
C ILE A 47 -1.04 -6.35 -6.41
N MET A 48 -1.41 -7.55 -5.95
CA MET A 48 -2.45 -7.71 -4.94
C MET A 48 -2.09 -7.00 -3.64
N GLN A 49 -0.85 -7.14 -3.18
CA GLN A 49 -0.38 -6.50 -1.97
C GLN A 49 -0.41 -4.96 -2.07
N ALA A 50 0.00 -4.39 -3.21
CA ALA A 50 -0.03 -2.94 -3.44
C ALA A 50 -1.46 -2.40 -3.45
N ILE A 51 -2.39 -3.10 -4.09
CA ILE A 51 -3.81 -2.74 -4.11
C ILE A 51 -4.38 -2.77 -2.69
N PHE A 52 -4.12 -3.83 -1.92
CA PHE A 52 -4.59 -3.93 -0.54
C PHE A 52 -4.03 -2.82 0.35
N VAL A 53 -2.75 -2.53 0.26
CA VAL A 53 -2.11 -1.44 1.03
C VAL A 53 -2.74 -0.10 0.66
N GLY A 54 -2.91 0.19 -0.63
CA GLY A 54 -3.56 1.42 -1.09
C GLY A 54 -5.00 1.54 -0.60
N LEU A 55 -5.78 0.47 -0.69
CA LEU A 55 -7.17 0.41 -0.25
C LEU A 55 -7.29 0.62 1.26
N CYS A 56 -6.44 -0.06 2.05
CA CYS A 56 -6.40 0.13 3.49
C CYS A 56 -6.03 1.55 3.89
N TYR A 57 -5.06 2.15 3.22
CA TYR A 57 -4.71 3.54 3.47
C TYR A 57 -5.89 4.48 3.26
N VAL A 58 -6.61 4.34 2.14
CA VAL A 58 -7.79 5.16 1.84
C VAL A 58 -8.88 4.95 2.88
N ILE A 59 -9.21 3.70 3.22
CA ILE A 59 -10.27 3.37 4.19
C ILE A 59 -9.91 3.89 5.58
N VAL A 60 -8.70 3.62 6.07
CA VAL A 60 -8.25 4.06 7.40
C VAL A 60 -8.23 5.58 7.47
N ASN A 61 -7.74 6.25 6.44
CA ASN A 61 -7.71 7.71 6.37
C ASN A 61 -9.15 8.29 6.38
N TRP A 62 -10.06 7.72 5.59
CA TRP A 62 -11.45 8.12 5.54
C TRP A 62 -12.17 7.94 6.89
N ILE A 63 -12.01 6.77 7.53
CA ILE A 63 -12.59 6.49 8.86
C ILE A 63 -12.03 7.46 9.89
N PHE A 64 -10.71 7.68 9.89
CA PHE A 64 -10.05 8.60 10.83
C PHE A 64 -10.62 10.00 10.74
N TRP A 65 -10.73 10.56 9.53
CA TRP A 65 -11.28 11.90 9.33
C TRP A 65 -12.77 11.97 9.69
N THR A 66 -13.56 10.95 9.32
CA THR A 66 -14.99 10.90 9.68
C THR A 66 -15.19 10.90 11.19
N ILE A 67 -14.39 10.14 11.94
CA ILE A 67 -14.45 10.12 13.40
C ILE A 67 -14.04 11.48 13.97
N MET A 68 -12.98 12.09 13.46
CA MET A 68 -12.52 13.42 13.90
C MET A 68 -13.57 14.50 13.65
N ASP A 69 -14.22 14.48 12.50
CA ASP A 69 -15.29 15.40 12.16
C ASP A 69 -16.51 15.22 13.08
N LEU A 70 -16.93 13.98 13.33
CA LEU A 70 -18.04 13.68 14.25
C LEU A 70 -17.76 14.18 15.67
N LEU A 71 -16.57 13.93 16.17
CA LEU A 71 -16.18 14.36 17.51
C LEU A 71 -16.03 15.90 17.61
N ALA A 72 -15.73 16.57 16.50
CA ALA A 72 -15.63 18.04 16.44
C ALA A 72 -16.96 18.75 16.68
N TYR A 73 -18.11 18.07 16.52
CA TYR A 73 -19.43 18.60 16.88
C TYR A 73 -19.66 18.73 18.38
N ILE A 74 -18.85 18.06 19.20
CA ILE A 74 -18.97 18.13 20.67
C ILE A 74 -18.17 19.35 21.15
N PRO A 75 -18.81 20.41 21.71
CA PRO A 75 -18.16 21.68 22.01
C PRO A 75 -16.95 21.56 22.94
N PHE A 76 -17.03 20.65 23.92
CA PHE A 76 -15.96 20.43 24.89
C PHE A 76 -14.71 19.75 24.28
N LEU A 77 -14.92 18.82 23.34
CA LEU A 77 -13.85 18.07 22.67
C LEU A 77 -13.22 18.86 21.53
N ASN A 78 -13.92 19.81 20.95
CA ASN A 78 -13.48 20.54 19.76
C ASN A 78 -12.11 21.21 19.94
N LYS A 79 -11.80 21.77 21.12
CA LYS A 79 -10.52 22.42 21.39
C LYS A 79 -9.34 21.42 21.38
N ILE A 80 -9.54 20.26 22.01
CA ILE A 80 -8.53 19.19 22.08
C ILE A 80 -8.35 18.54 20.70
N LEU A 81 -9.45 18.29 20.02
CA LEU A 81 -9.44 17.66 18.70
C LEU A 81 -8.78 18.54 17.64
N ARG A 82 -8.99 19.86 17.67
CA ARG A 82 -8.28 20.78 16.76
C ARG A 82 -6.78 20.71 16.92
N GLN A 83 -6.28 20.56 18.15
CA GLN A 83 -4.85 20.38 18.40
C GLN A 83 -4.34 19.03 17.87
N LEU A 84 -5.11 17.94 18.06
CA LEU A 84 -4.80 16.63 17.50
C LEU A 84 -4.82 16.64 15.98
N ILE A 85 -5.88 17.17 15.38
CA ILE A 85 -5.99 17.31 13.92
C ILE A 85 -4.82 18.13 13.37
N TYR A 86 -4.45 19.21 14.05
CA TYR A 86 -3.28 20.02 13.66
C TYR A 86 -1.99 19.19 13.74
N LEU A 87 -1.78 18.42 14.80
CA LEU A 87 -0.61 17.57 14.97
C LEU A 87 -0.50 16.50 13.85
N PHE A 88 -1.61 15.86 13.52
CA PHE A 88 -1.63 14.83 12.47
C PHE A 88 -1.55 15.39 11.05
N ASN A 89 -1.99 16.62 10.84
CA ASN A 89 -2.04 17.25 9.53
C ASN A 89 -0.89 18.25 9.29
N SER A 90 -0.21 18.67 10.36
CA SER A 90 0.90 19.59 10.22
C SER A 90 2.11 18.93 9.54
N PRO A 91 2.80 19.64 8.68
CA PRO A 91 4.00 19.15 8.05
C PRO A 91 5.13 19.05 9.08
N LEU A 92 5.47 17.83 9.51
CA LEU A 92 6.51 17.59 10.53
C LEU A 92 7.86 17.26 9.92
N VAL A 93 7.89 16.46 8.86
CA VAL A 93 9.13 15.99 8.23
C VAL A 93 9.06 16.29 6.74
N PHE A 94 9.95 17.13 6.23
CA PHE A 94 10.04 17.50 4.81
C PHE A 94 8.70 17.97 4.18
N GLY A 95 7.82 18.55 4.97
CA GLY A 95 6.50 18.99 4.49
C GLY A 95 5.41 17.90 4.49
N TYR A 96 5.69 16.70 4.99
CA TYR A 96 4.73 15.60 5.08
C TYR A 96 4.15 15.46 6.48
N SER A 97 2.86 15.12 6.55
CA SER A 97 2.18 14.80 7.80
C SER A 97 2.60 13.43 8.35
N ILE A 98 2.31 13.18 9.65
CA ILE A 98 2.62 11.89 10.29
C ILE A 98 2.02 10.72 9.51
N MET A 99 0.76 10.83 9.08
CA MET A 99 0.08 9.77 8.32
C MET A 99 0.75 9.51 6.97
N GLN A 100 1.19 10.58 6.30
CA GLN A 100 1.93 10.45 5.04
C GLN A 100 3.31 9.83 5.25
N CYS A 101 4.03 10.21 6.29
CA CYS A 101 5.33 9.61 6.61
C CYS A 101 5.20 8.10 6.90
N LEU A 102 4.13 7.69 7.59
CA LEU A 102 3.88 6.30 7.91
C LEU A 102 3.63 5.46 6.65
N ILE A 103 2.75 5.91 5.75
CA ILE A 103 2.48 5.18 4.51
C ILE A 103 3.70 5.16 3.59
N TYR A 104 4.45 6.25 3.47
CA TYR A 104 5.67 6.29 2.67
C TYR A 104 6.75 5.35 3.22
N GLY A 105 6.88 5.24 4.56
CA GLY A 105 7.78 4.27 5.18
C GLY A 105 7.43 2.82 4.79
N VAL A 106 6.15 2.46 4.84
CA VAL A 106 5.68 1.14 4.40
C VAL A 106 5.93 0.93 2.90
N LEU A 107 5.64 1.92 2.06
CA LEU A 107 5.86 1.83 0.62
C LEU A 107 7.34 1.68 0.27
N ILE A 108 8.24 2.42 0.91
CA ILE A 108 9.69 2.29 0.70
C ILE A 108 10.15 0.88 1.07
N TYR A 109 9.70 0.35 2.21
CA TYR A 109 9.99 -1.03 2.61
C TYR A 109 9.57 -2.02 1.51
N LEU A 110 8.35 -1.92 1.01
CA LEU A 110 7.82 -2.81 -0.02
C LEU A 110 8.56 -2.68 -1.36
N ILE A 111 8.92 -1.45 -1.75
CA ILE A 111 9.70 -1.17 -2.96
C ILE A 111 11.08 -1.83 -2.88
N VAL A 112 11.78 -1.67 -1.77
CA VAL A 112 13.11 -2.26 -1.56
C VAL A 112 13.04 -3.80 -1.67
N PHE A 113 12.11 -4.44 -0.97
CA PHE A 113 11.94 -5.89 -1.03
C PHE A 113 11.58 -6.38 -2.43
N SER A 114 10.73 -5.65 -3.15
CA SER A 114 10.38 -5.94 -4.53
C SER A 114 11.59 -5.87 -5.46
N PHE A 115 12.43 -4.84 -5.31
CA PHE A 115 13.68 -4.74 -6.06
C PHE A 115 14.67 -5.86 -5.76
N MET A 116 14.71 -6.35 -4.53
CA MET A 116 15.51 -7.51 -4.15
C MET A 116 14.96 -8.84 -4.72
N GLY A 117 13.77 -8.82 -5.32
CA GLY A 117 13.10 -10.01 -5.82
C GLY A 117 12.54 -10.91 -4.71
N LEU A 118 12.33 -10.34 -3.53
CA LEU A 118 11.82 -11.02 -2.35
C LEU A 118 10.33 -10.73 -2.14
N TYR A 119 9.62 -11.67 -1.52
CA TYR A 119 8.25 -11.48 -1.08
C TYR A 119 8.25 -10.71 0.25
N ALA A 120 7.87 -9.44 0.22
CA ALA A 120 7.73 -8.64 1.44
C ALA A 120 6.61 -9.20 2.32
N TYR A 121 6.90 -9.46 3.59
CA TYR A 121 5.90 -9.94 4.53
C TYR A 121 5.23 -8.75 5.21
N LEU A 122 3.93 -8.59 4.99
CA LEU A 122 3.06 -7.72 5.77
C LEU A 122 2.09 -8.60 6.57
N PRO A 123 2.02 -8.44 7.90
CA PRO A 123 1.05 -9.18 8.70
C PRO A 123 -0.37 -8.91 8.17
N PHE A 124 -1.25 -9.90 8.25
CA PHE A 124 -2.59 -9.95 7.67
C PHE A 124 -2.66 -10.08 6.14
N PHE A 125 -1.97 -9.23 5.37
CA PHE A 125 -2.06 -9.21 3.90
C PHE A 125 -1.36 -10.41 3.27
N SER A 126 -0.15 -10.69 3.72
CA SER A 126 0.63 -11.81 3.19
C SER A 126 -0.02 -13.16 3.47
N ASP A 127 -0.72 -13.30 4.60
CA ASP A 127 -1.41 -14.53 4.97
C ASP A 127 -2.67 -14.75 4.12
N ILE A 128 -3.45 -13.69 3.85
CA ILE A 128 -4.62 -13.74 2.96
C ILE A 128 -4.20 -14.09 1.53
N ILE A 129 -3.17 -13.44 1.03
CA ILE A 129 -2.67 -13.69 -0.32
C ILE A 129 -2.12 -15.11 -0.44
N LYS A 130 -1.31 -15.56 0.53
CA LYS A 130 -0.76 -16.93 0.54
C LYS A 130 -1.86 -18.00 0.63
N ALA A 131 -2.92 -17.75 1.38
CA ALA A 131 -4.05 -18.67 1.46
C ALA A 131 -4.74 -18.85 0.10
N HIS A 132 -4.85 -17.77 -0.69
CA HIS A 132 -5.47 -17.79 -2.03
C HIS A 132 -4.58 -18.46 -3.09
N PHE A 133 -3.25 -18.37 -2.95
CA PHE A 133 -2.29 -18.99 -3.88
C PHE A 133 -1.88 -20.44 -3.53
N LYS A 134 -2.40 -20.98 -2.43
CA LYS A 134 -2.19 -22.38 -2.05
C LYS A 134 -3.20 -23.34 -2.66
N GLY A 135 -4.18 -22.84 -3.38
CA GLY A 135 -5.14 -23.65 -4.14
C GLY A 135 -4.58 -24.15 -5.45
#